data_3e8ada70d223a66b499c96aeadfeacac
#
_entry.id   3e8ada70d223a66b499c96aeadfeacac
#
_cell.length_a   1.000
_cell.length_b   1.000
_cell.length_c   1.000
_cell.angle_alpha   90.00
_cell.angle_beta   90.00
_cell.angle_gamma   90.00
#
_symmetry.space_group_name_H-M   'P 1'
#
loop_
_entity.id
_entity.type
_entity.pdbx_description
1 polymer ?
#
loop_
_entity_poly.entity_id
_entity_poly.type
_entity_poly.pdbx_seq_one_letter_code
_entity_poly.pdbx_strand_id
1 'polypeptide(L)'
;LLLLLILNSLYLRRTVARRTLQVRRTLNRQIKIEKEYRDSRNRLAQMEKFGVINQMSGMLAHEVQQPLMAINNYLAGLRVYLKSKGFSDAVTEQAIGSLEHNSERIGSIVTRVRGYAKQKKGEMKSCDLTAIALSALNVLKALKFEHVEVTSDLPSEARVVGDPLELELLIINLLKNACSAVEKQPKPIVDLKIGNLDDSHWCLSVSDNGPTLDDKSFARLKTLGDSVKPEGMGIGLSIVRGIADKHGAELEFIRLPKGGICSRVVIDKEECK
;
A
#
# COMPACT_ATOMS: atom_id res chain seq x y z
N LEU A 1 -45.74 -54.64 25.15
CA LEU A 1 -44.37 -54.79 24.59
C LEU A 1 -44.16 -53.85 23.39
N LEU A 2 -45.01 -53.82 22.38
CA LEU A 2 -44.89 -53.05 21.15
C LEU A 2 -44.81 -51.49 21.44
N LEU A 3 -45.65 -50.98 22.33
CA LEU A 3 -45.70 -49.57 22.73
C LEU A 3 -44.42 -49.13 23.41
N LEU A 4 -43.80 -49.94 24.24
CA LEU A 4 -42.51 -49.67 24.88
C LEU A 4 -41.36 -49.61 23.87
N LEU A 5 -41.36 -50.45 22.86
CA LEU A 5 -40.37 -50.42 21.79
C LEU A 5 -40.50 -49.17 20.92
N ILE A 6 -41.73 -48.73 20.62
CA ILE A 6 -41.98 -47.51 19.87
C ILE A 6 -41.50 -46.26 20.67
N LEU A 7 -41.86 -46.19 21.97
CA LEU A 7 -41.43 -45.08 22.85
C LEU A 7 -39.90 -45.03 22.98
N ASN A 8 -39.24 -46.17 23.15
CA ASN A 8 -37.79 -46.24 23.21
C ASN A 8 -37.13 -45.80 21.89
N SER A 9 -37.68 -46.22 20.75
CA SER A 9 -37.22 -45.81 19.42
C SER A 9 -37.35 -44.31 19.24
N LEU A 10 -38.48 -43.70 19.64
CA LEU A 10 -38.68 -42.25 19.57
C LEU A 10 -37.75 -41.49 20.49
N TYR A 11 -37.51 -41.99 21.71
CA TYR A 11 -36.58 -41.44 22.66
C TYR A 11 -35.13 -41.44 22.12
N LEU A 12 -34.68 -42.57 21.60
CA LEU A 12 -33.38 -42.75 20.98
C LEU A 12 -33.18 -41.79 19.80
N ARG A 13 -34.17 -41.73 18.91
CA ARG A 13 -34.11 -40.79 17.75
C ARG A 13 -33.99 -39.35 18.19
N ARG A 14 -34.76 -38.92 19.19
CA ARG A 14 -34.66 -37.55 19.76
C ARG A 14 -33.31 -37.29 20.40
N THR A 15 -32.76 -38.24 21.13
CA THR A 15 -31.45 -38.11 21.82
C THR A 15 -30.30 -38.05 20.81
N VAL A 16 -30.34 -38.91 19.77
CA VAL A 16 -29.38 -38.89 18.68
C VAL A 16 -29.45 -37.57 17.92
N ALA A 17 -30.65 -37.11 17.56
CA ALA A 17 -30.82 -35.83 16.84
C ALA A 17 -30.28 -34.64 17.68
N ARG A 18 -30.55 -34.60 18.99
CA ARG A 18 -30.00 -33.55 19.87
C ARG A 18 -28.47 -33.58 19.94
N ARG A 19 -27.88 -34.78 20.11
CA ARG A 19 -26.41 -34.92 20.14
C ARG A 19 -25.77 -34.58 18.80
N THR A 20 -26.35 -34.98 17.68
CA THR A 20 -25.85 -34.64 16.36
C THR A 20 -25.85 -33.11 16.13
N LEU A 21 -26.92 -32.44 16.58
CA LEU A 21 -27.04 -30.98 16.48
C LEU A 21 -26.01 -30.26 17.35
N GLN A 22 -25.74 -30.79 18.54
CA GLN A 22 -24.71 -30.26 19.46
C GLN A 22 -23.30 -30.44 18.86
N VAL A 23 -22.98 -31.63 18.36
CA VAL A 23 -21.68 -31.88 17.69
C VAL A 23 -21.49 -30.97 16.51
N ARG A 24 -22.52 -30.79 15.67
CA ARG A 24 -22.47 -29.91 14.50
C ARG A 24 -22.21 -28.44 14.89
N ARG A 25 -22.85 -27.95 15.97
CA ARG A 25 -22.62 -26.61 16.52
C ARG A 25 -21.19 -26.46 17.04
N THR A 26 -20.68 -27.45 17.77
CA THR A 26 -19.30 -27.42 18.29
C THR A 26 -18.28 -27.44 17.14
N LEU A 27 -18.49 -28.28 16.15
CA LEU A 27 -17.64 -28.37 14.95
C LEU A 27 -17.59 -27.03 14.19
N ASN A 28 -18.75 -26.44 13.93
CA ASN A 28 -18.81 -25.13 13.24
C ASN A 28 -18.11 -24.03 14.05
N ARG A 29 -18.22 -24.07 15.38
CA ARG A 29 -17.50 -23.14 16.26
C ARG A 29 -15.99 -23.35 16.20
N GLN A 30 -15.53 -24.60 16.21
CA GLN A 30 -14.11 -24.93 16.04
C GLN A 30 -13.55 -24.46 14.71
N ILE A 31 -14.27 -24.71 13.61
CA ILE A 31 -13.86 -24.26 12.27
C ILE A 31 -13.74 -22.72 12.24
N LYS A 32 -14.68 -22.01 12.86
CA LYS A 32 -14.61 -20.54 12.94
C LYS A 32 -13.40 -20.07 13.72
N ILE A 33 -13.14 -20.64 14.91
CA ILE A 33 -12.00 -20.30 15.75
C ILE A 33 -10.68 -20.62 15.04
N GLU A 34 -10.59 -21.75 14.37
CA GLU A 34 -9.39 -22.15 13.62
C GLU A 34 -9.09 -21.18 12.48
N LYS A 35 -10.14 -20.74 11.76
CA LYS A 35 -10.01 -19.72 10.72
C LYS A 35 -9.52 -18.39 11.30
N GLU A 36 -10.12 -17.90 12.37
CA GLU A 36 -9.72 -16.66 13.05
C GLU A 36 -8.27 -16.74 13.56
N TYR A 37 -7.87 -17.89 14.12
CA TYR A 37 -6.51 -18.14 14.57
C TYR A 37 -5.50 -18.14 13.41
N ARG A 38 -5.85 -18.78 12.29
CA ARG A 38 -5.04 -18.82 11.08
C ARG A 38 -4.82 -17.41 10.50
N ASP A 39 -5.91 -16.62 10.43
CA ASP A 39 -5.87 -15.25 9.94
C ASP A 39 -5.02 -14.35 10.86
N SER A 40 -5.17 -14.49 12.18
CA SER A 40 -4.35 -13.78 13.18
C SER A 40 -2.87 -14.15 13.07
N ARG A 41 -2.56 -15.44 12.92
CA ARG A 41 -1.19 -15.93 12.76
C ARG A 41 -0.53 -15.41 11.47
N ASN A 42 -1.30 -15.34 10.38
CA ASN A 42 -0.81 -14.77 9.12
C ASN A 42 -0.53 -13.27 9.26
N ARG A 43 -1.39 -12.53 9.97
CA ARG A 43 -1.16 -11.12 10.29
C ARG A 43 0.10 -10.91 11.12
N LEU A 44 0.32 -11.72 12.15
CA LEU A 44 1.54 -11.66 12.97
C LEU A 44 2.80 -11.95 12.15
N ALA A 45 2.79 -12.97 11.29
CA ALA A 45 3.90 -13.29 10.42
C ALA A 45 4.20 -12.17 9.41
N GLN A 46 3.18 -11.47 8.93
CA GLN A 46 3.35 -10.29 8.08
C GLN A 46 3.94 -9.11 8.88
N MET A 47 3.46 -8.87 10.11
CA MET A 47 4.00 -7.82 10.99
C MET A 47 5.46 -8.07 11.39
N GLU A 48 5.85 -9.33 11.66
CA GLU A 48 7.25 -9.70 11.90
C GLU A 48 8.14 -9.42 10.68
N LYS A 49 7.70 -9.82 9.48
CA LYS A 49 8.41 -9.49 8.23
C LYS A 49 8.55 -7.98 8.05
N PHE A 50 7.51 -7.22 8.38
CA PHE A 50 7.50 -5.76 8.32
C PHE A 50 8.47 -5.14 9.32
N GLY A 51 8.50 -5.65 10.55
CA GLY A 51 9.43 -5.22 11.60
C GLY A 51 10.89 -5.42 11.21
N VAL A 52 11.23 -6.60 10.64
CA VAL A 52 12.58 -6.92 10.13
C VAL A 52 12.96 -6.02 8.95
N ILE A 53 12.04 -5.80 7.99
CA ILE A 53 12.28 -4.91 6.85
C ILE A 53 12.51 -3.47 7.32
N ASN A 54 11.74 -2.97 8.28
CA ASN A 54 11.92 -1.64 8.83
C ASN A 54 13.27 -1.49 9.56
N GLN A 55 13.65 -2.47 10.35
CA GLN A 55 14.93 -2.46 11.07
C GLN A 55 16.13 -2.56 10.12
N MET A 56 16.05 -3.44 9.10
CA MET A 56 17.08 -3.57 8.08
C MET A 56 17.14 -2.34 7.16
N SER A 57 15.99 -1.74 6.83
CA SER A 57 15.92 -0.55 5.97
C SER A 57 16.69 0.63 6.55
N GLY A 58 16.68 0.80 7.88
CA GLY A 58 17.45 1.86 8.54
C GLY A 58 18.96 1.69 8.43
N MET A 59 19.47 0.46 8.58
CA MET A 59 20.89 0.14 8.42
C MET A 59 21.31 0.19 6.95
N LEU A 60 20.55 -0.45 6.06
CA LEU A 60 20.81 -0.45 4.62
C LEU A 60 20.78 0.96 4.03
N ALA A 61 19.86 1.82 4.49
CA ALA A 61 19.82 3.22 4.06
C ALA A 61 21.11 3.96 4.40
N HIS A 62 21.69 3.73 5.57
CA HIS A 62 22.97 4.34 5.95
C HIS A 62 24.12 3.80 5.11
N GLU A 63 24.17 2.48 4.89
CA GLU A 63 25.21 1.81 4.11
C GLU A 63 25.14 2.15 2.61
N VAL A 64 23.95 2.47 2.07
CA VAL A 64 23.78 2.94 0.68
C VAL A 64 24.06 4.43 0.54
N GLN A 65 23.80 5.27 1.54
CA GLN A 65 24.12 6.68 1.51
C GLN A 65 25.64 6.94 1.42
N GLN A 66 26.46 6.12 2.05
CA GLN A 66 27.93 6.27 2.04
C GLN A 66 28.53 6.16 0.62
N PRO A 67 28.29 5.09 -0.16
CA PRO A 67 28.81 5.00 -1.52
C PRO A 67 28.19 6.04 -2.47
N LEU A 68 26.94 6.47 -2.24
CA LEU A 68 26.32 7.54 -3.02
C LEU A 68 27.02 8.88 -2.81
N MET A 69 27.37 9.23 -1.59
CA MET A 69 28.15 10.43 -1.32
C MET A 69 29.54 10.38 -2.01
N ALA A 70 30.19 9.21 -2.01
CA ALA A 70 31.43 9.00 -2.74
C ALA A 70 31.27 9.20 -4.25
N ILE A 71 30.20 8.62 -4.84
CA ILE A 71 29.88 8.78 -6.27
C ILE A 71 29.65 10.26 -6.60
N ASN A 72 28.89 11.00 -5.82
CA ASN A 72 28.65 12.42 -6.04
C ASN A 72 29.94 13.25 -5.97
N ASN A 73 30.82 12.94 -5.02
CA ASN A 73 32.12 13.60 -4.91
C ASN A 73 33.02 13.28 -6.13
N TYR A 74 33.01 12.05 -6.63
CA TYR A 74 33.77 11.70 -7.84
C TYR A 74 33.19 12.36 -9.09
N LEU A 75 31.88 12.46 -9.23
CA LEU A 75 31.22 13.14 -10.36
C LEU A 75 31.56 14.64 -10.35
N ALA A 76 31.48 15.30 -9.19
CA ALA A 76 31.88 16.70 -9.04
C ALA A 76 33.34 16.91 -9.40
N GLY A 77 34.24 16.05 -8.91
CA GLY A 77 35.68 16.12 -9.23
C GLY A 77 35.94 15.89 -10.73
N LEU A 78 35.25 14.91 -11.34
CA LEU A 78 35.36 14.59 -12.76
C LEU A 78 34.90 15.80 -13.63
N ARG A 79 33.79 16.43 -13.27
CA ARG A 79 33.31 17.65 -13.95
C ARG A 79 34.33 18.75 -13.95
N VAL A 80 34.93 19.04 -12.77
CA VAL A 80 35.99 20.06 -12.63
C VAL A 80 37.22 19.68 -13.46
N TYR A 81 37.64 18.42 -13.43
CA TYR A 81 38.81 17.93 -14.19
C TYR A 81 38.59 18.05 -15.70
N LEU A 82 37.49 17.58 -16.24
CA LEU A 82 37.16 17.65 -17.67
C LEU A 82 37.08 19.08 -18.16
N LYS A 83 36.46 19.99 -17.38
CA LYS A 83 36.39 21.41 -17.67
C LYS A 83 37.78 22.03 -17.71
N SER A 84 38.68 21.72 -16.78
CA SER A 84 40.04 22.21 -16.72
C SER A 84 40.92 21.76 -17.89
N LYS A 85 40.58 20.61 -18.52
CA LYS A 85 41.30 20.05 -19.68
C LYS A 85 40.67 20.40 -21.02
N GLY A 86 39.59 21.20 -21.05
CA GLY A 86 38.91 21.58 -22.28
C GLY A 86 38.07 20.47 -22.93
N PHE A 87 37.78 19.38 -22.20
CA PHE A 87 36.92 18.25 -22.65
C PHE A 87 35.45 18.39 -22.22
N SER A 88 35.00 19.63 -22.00
CA SER A 88 33.59 19.90 -21.63
C SER A 88 32.81 20.21 -22.88
N ASP A 89 32.27 19.17 -23.53
CA ASP A 89 31.29 19.29 -24.63
C ASP A 89 29.87 19.03 -24.11
N ALA A 90 28.87 19.34 -24.94
CA ALA A 90 27.45 19.18 -24.58
C ALA A 90 27.08 17.75 -24.18
N VAL A 91 27.71 16.75 -24.81
CA VAL A 91 27.45 15.32 -24.54
C VAL A 91 28.00 14.93 -23.18
N THR A 92 29.23 15.35 -22.88
CA THR A 92 29.90 15.10 -21.59
C THR A 92 29.17 15.76 -20.44
N GLU A 93 28.75 17.02 -20.59
CA GLU A 93 27.98 17.73 -19.55
C GLU A 93 26.60 17.08 -19.34
N GLN A 94 25.93 16.65 -20.39
CA GLN A 94 24.65 15.93 -20.29
C GLN A 94 24.80 14.58 -19.60
N ALA A 95 25.88 13.85 -19.89
CA ALA A 95 26.14 12.55 -19.27
C ALA A 95 26.42 12.70 -17.76
N ILE A 96 27.28 13.65 -17.37
CA ILE A 96 27.59 13.94 -15.96
C ILE A 96 26.32 14.42 -15.23
N GLY A 97 25.56 15.34 -15.82
CA GLY A 97 24.31 15.82 -15.24
C GLY A 97 23.27 14.70 -15.04
N SER A 98 23.18 13.75 -15.98
CA SER A 98 22.32 12.58 -15.85
C SER A 98 22.76 11.65 -14.70
N LEU A 99 24.07 11.45 -14.52
CA LEU A 99 24.61 10.64 -13.42
C LEU A 99 24.39 11.31 -12.06
N GLU A 100 24.62 12.61 -11.95
CA GLU A 100 24.34 13.40 -10.74
C GLU A 100 22.86 13.31 -10.37
N HIS A 101 21.96 13.54 -11.33
CA HIS A 101 20.51 13.46 -11.12
C HIS A 101 20.07 12.06 -10.65
N ASN A 102 20.62 10.99 -11.26
CA ASN A 102 20.30 9.62 -10.83
C ASN A 102 20.83 9.32 -9.43
N SER A 103 22.03 9.79 -9.08
CA SER A 103 22.60 9.63 -7.76
C SER A 103 21.79 10.37 -6.68
N GLU A 104 21.40 11.62 -6.93
CA GLU A 104 20.51 12.38 -6.05
C GLU A 104 19.15 11.70 -5.88
N ARG A 105 18.60 11.13 -6.96
CA ARG A 105 17.36 10.38 -6.93
C ARG A 105 17.47 9.14 -6.04
N ILE A 106 18.55 8.36 -6.15
CA ILE A 106 18.78 7.21 -5.27
C ILE A 106 18.92 7.68 -3.82
N GLY A 107 19.67 8.75 -3.56
CA GLY A 107 19.82 9.37 -2.24
C GLY A 107 18.48 9.80 -1.63
N SER A 108 17.59 10.36 -2.42
CA SER A 108 16.24 10.76 -1.98
C SER A 108 15.35 9.56 -1.64
N ILE A 109 15.47 8.46 -2.39
CA ILE A 109 14.78 7.20 -2.12
C ILE A 109 15.28 6.58 -0.81
N VAL A 110 16.60 6.52 -0.65
CA VAL A 110 17.27 5.97 0.55
C VAL A 110 16.92 6.79 1.79
N THR A 111 16.92 8.11 1.69
CA THR A 111 16.55 9.01 2.80
C THR A 111 15.10 8.82 3.21
N ARG A 112 14.19 8.62 2.26
CA ARG A 112 12.78 8.30 2.52
C ARG A 112 12.64 6.94 3.22
N VAL A 113 13.27 5.90 2.68
CA VAL A 113 13.28 4.56 3.31
C VAL A 113 13.83 4.63 4.74
N ARG A 114 14.90 5.41 4.97
CA ARG A 114 15.44 5.65 6.31
C ARG A 114 14.50 6.43 7.21
N GLY A 115 13.78 7.41 6.67
CA GLY A 115 12.75 8.16 7.40
C GLY A 115 11.67 7.22 7.94
N TYR A 116 11.21 6.27 7.13
CA TYR A 116 10.26 5.23 7.54
C TYR A 116 10.83 4.26 8.59
N ALA A 117 12.11 3.90 8.49
CA ALA A 117 12.75 2.95 9.41
C ALA A 117 13.17 3.59 10.75
N LYS A 118 13.43 4.88 10.80
CA LYS A 118 13.94 5.60 11.99
C LYS A 118 12.83 6.14 12.88
N GLN A 119 11.59 6.18 12.40
CA GLN A 119 10.48 6.63 13.21
C GLN A 119 10.13 5.60 14.29
N LYS A 120 10.56 5.91 15.53
CA LYS A 120 9.83 5.52 16.74
C LYS A 120 8.35 5.78 16.48
N LYS A 121 7.46 4.80 16.74
CA LYS A 121 5.99 4.85 16.63
C LYS A 121 5.49 6.22 16.20
N GLY A 122 5.13 6.36 14.89
CA GLY A 122 4.62 7.62 14.37
C GLY A 122 3.50 8.12 15.28
N GLU A 123 3.58 9.35 15.72
CA GLU A 123 2.54 9.93 16.56
C GLU A 123 1.32 10.20 15.69
N MET A 124 0.21 9.56 16.06
CA MET A 124 -1.10 9.91 15.51
C MET A 124 -1.43 11.32 15.92
N LYS A 125 -1.56 12.22 14.97
CA LYS A 125 -1.88 13.63 15.19
C LYS A 125 -2.92 14.12 14.18
N SER A 126 -3.58 15.20 14.53
CA SER A 126 -4.41 15.92 13.58
C SER A 126 -3.60 16.33 12.35
N CYS A 127 -4.06 15.95 11.16
CA CYS A 127 -3.42 16.30 9.90
C CYS A 127 -4.46 16.48 8.78
N ASP A 128 -4.07 17.22 7.76
CA ASP A 128 -4.90 17.46 6.59
C ASP A 128 -4.53 16.48 5.46
N LEU A 129 -5.44 15.55 5.19
CA LEU A 129 -5.28 14.54 4.14
C LEU A 129 -5.18 15.17 2.74
N THR A 130 -5.79 16.35 2.52
CA THR A 130 -5.67 17.11 1.27
C THR A 130 -4.24 17.58 1.06
N ALA A 131 -3.63 18.20 2.08
CA ALA A 131 -2.23 18.63 2.01
C ALA A 131 -1.28 17.45 1.78
N ILE A 132 -1.54 16.32 2.43
CA ILE A 132 -0.77 15.07 2.25
C ILE A 132 -0.91 14.54 0.82
N ALA A 133 -2.12 14.54 0.26
CA ALA A 133 -2.37 14.10 -1.12
C ALA A 133 -1.66 14.99 -2.14
N LEU A 134 -1.66 16.31 -1.95
CA LEU A 134 -0.91 17.25 -2.79
C LEU A 134 0.61 17.01 -2.72
N SER A 135 1.14 16.71 -1.53
CA SER A 135 2.55 16.33 -1.36
C SER A 135 2.87 15.03 -2.11
N ALA A 136 2.02 14.01 -1.99
CA ALA A 136 2.16 12.74 -2.71
C ALA A 136 2.15 12.93 -4.24
N LEU A 137 1.29 13.81 -4.77
CA LEU A 137 1.26 14.15 -6.21
C LEU A 137 2.55 14.84 -6.65
N ASN A 138 3.14 15.72 -5.85
CA ASN A 138 4.42 16.35 -6.15
C ASN A 138 5.56 15.32 -6.18
N VAL A 139 5.54 14.35 -5.27
CA VAL A 139 6.50 13.22 -5.30
C VAL A 139 6.31 12.38 -6.56
N LEU A 140 5.07 12.11 -6.97
CA LEU A 140 4.77 11.33 -8.18
C LEU A 140 5.31 12.01 -9.44
N LYS A 141 5.21 13.35 -9.56
CA LYS A 141 5.77 14.12 -10.69
C LYS A 141 7.28 13.95 -10.84
N ALA A 142 8.02 13.72 -9.76
CA ALA A 142 9.45 13.43 -9.79
C ALA A 142 9.77 11.98 -10.22
N LEU A 143 8.77 11.13 -10.36
CA LEU A 143 8.89 9.77 -10.88
C LEU A 143 8.59 9.77 -12.39
N LYS A 144 9.18 8.83 -13.15
CA LYS A 144 9.06 8.75 -14.63
C LYS A 144 7.66 8.36 -15.14
N PHE A 145 6.61 9.06 -14.70
CA PHE A 145 5.23 8.85 -15.16
C PHE A 145 4.70 10.06 -15.95
N GLU A 146 5.58 10.79 -16.63
CA GLU A 146 5.23 12.01 -17.40
C GLU A 146 4.19 11.76 -18.51
N HIS A 147 4.09 10.52 -18.99
CA HIS A 147 3.13 10.11 -20.01
C HIS A 147 1.75 9.75 -19.46
N VAL A 148 1.58 9.69 -18.14
CA VAL A 148 0.30 9.38 -17.48
C VAL A 148 -0.42 10.67 -17.12
N GLU A 149 -1.64 10.83 -17.60
CA GLU A 149 -2.52 11.92 -17.20
C GLU A 149 -3.03 11.64 -15.78
N VAL A 150 -2.59 12.46 -14.82
CA VAL A 150 -3.03 12.34 -13.42
C VAL A 150 -3.95 13.51 -13.09
N THR A 151 -5.23 13.20 -12.85
CA THR A 151 -6.23 14.16 -12.42
C THR A 151 -6.43 14.07 -10.91
N SER A 152 -6.91 15.15 -10.30
CA SER A 152 -7.21 15.17 -8.86
C SER A 152 -8.45 16.02 -8.55
N ASP A 153 -9.30 15.49 -7.67
CA ASP A 153 -10.49 16.13 -7.15
C ASP A 153 -10.43 16.07 -5.62
N LEU A 154 -9.98 17.17 -5.02
CA LEU A 154 -9.64 17.26 -3.62
C LEU A 154 -10.45 18.40 -2.96
N PRO A 155 -11.01 18.21 -1.75
CA PRO A 155 -11.64 19.28 -0.99
C PRO A 155 -10.58 20.29 -0.54
N SER A 156 -11.03 21.46 -0.08
CA SER A 156 -10.13 22.48 0.47
C SER A 156 -9.38 21.99 1.70
N GLU A 157 -9.99 21.12 2.50
CA GLU A 157 -9.43 20.53 3.70
C GLU A 157 -10.12 19.20 4.02
N ALA A 158 -9.35 18.22 4.50
CA ALA A 158 -9.86 16.92 4.94
C ALA A 158 -9.12 16.49 6.22
N ARG A 159 -9.66 16.85 7.39
CA ARG A 159 -9.05 16.57 8.69
C ARG A 159 -9.20 15.11 9.10
N VAL A 160 -8.09 14.49 9.47
CA VAL A 160 -8.00 13.11 9.99
C VAL A 160 -7.00 13.05 11.14
N VAL A 161 -7.09 11.99 11.96
CA VAL A 161 -6.07 11.68 12.96
C VAL A 161 -5.17 10.58 12.42
N GLY A 162 -3.91 10.90 12.15
CA GLY A 162 -2.99 9.94 11.54
C GLY A 162 -1.51 10.37 11.59
N ASP A 163 -0.65 9.51 11.10
CA ASP A 163 0.75 9.82 10.82
C ASP A 163 0.86 10.37 9.38
N PRO A 164 1.17 11.67 9.19
CA PRO A 164 1.18 12.28 7.86
C PRO A 164 2.13 11.60 6.87
N LEU A 165 3.27 11.09 7.35
CA LEU A 165 4.27 10.45 6.49
C LEU A 165 3.82 9.06 6.05
N GLU A 166 3.16 8.30 6.95
CA GLU A 166 2.59 7.00 6.60
C GLU A 166 1.42 7.17 5.61
N LEU A 167 0.54 8.15 5.84
CA LEU A 167 -0.56 8.46 4.90
C LEU A 167 -0.03 8.92 3.54
N GLU A 168 1.03 9.74 3.50
CA GLU A 168 1.69 10.11 2.25
C GLU A 168 2.25 8.88 1.51
N LEU A 169 2.92 7.98 2.25
CA LEU A 169 3.44 6.73 1.68
C LEU A 169 2.32 5.84 1.13
N LEU A 170 1.20 5.73 1.84
CA LEU A 170 0.03 5.00 1.38
C LEU A 170 -0.45 5.56 0.03
N ILE A 171 -0.64 6.87 -0.07
CA ILE A 171 -1.11 7.54 -1.30
C ILE A 171 -0.10 7.34 -2.44
N ILE A 172 1.20 7.53 -2.19
CA ILE A 172 2.25 7.32 -3.20
C ILE A 172 2.23 5.88 -3.72
N ASN A 173 2.07 4.88 -2.85
CA ASN A 173 2.02 3.49 -3.29
C ASN A 173 0.77 3.19 -4.12
N LEU A 174 -0.40 3.73 -3.76
CA LEU A 174 -1.61 3.60 -4.57
C LEU A 174 -1.44 4.24 -5.94
N LEU A 175 -0.94 5.48 -6.00
CA LEU A 175 -0.68 6.22 -7.25
C LEU A 175 0.33 5.48 -8.14
N LYS A 176 1.44 4.99 -7.58
CA LYS A 176 2.45 4.20 -8.33
C LYS A 176 1.85 2.92 -8.91
N ASN A 177 1.01 2.22 -8.14
CA ASN A 177 0.36 1.01 -8.61
C ASN A 177 -0.58 1.31 -9.78
N ALA A 178 -1.39 2.37 -9.67
CA ALA A 178 -2.29 2.84 -10.70
C ALA A 178 -1.51 3.27 -11.97
N CYS A 179 -0.49 4.13 -11.86
CA CYS A 179 0.35 4.54 -12.98
C CYS A 179 1.01 3.35 -13.69
N SER A 180 1.52 2.40 -12.91
CA SER A 180 2.11 1.18 -13.49
C SER A 180 1.08 0.27 -14.17
N ALA A 181 -0.19 0.29 -13.74
CA ALA A 181 -1.25 -0.50 -14.38
C ALA A 181 -1.63 0.06 -15.75
N VAL A 182 -1.54 1.37 -15.94
CA VAL A 182 -1.93 2.07 -17.18
C VAL A 182 -0.78 2.28 -18.16
N GLU A 183 0.46 1.93 -17.82
CA GLU A 183 1.68 2.24 -18.59
C GLU A 183 1.59 1.83 -20.08
N LYS A 184 0.84 0.76 -20.39
CA LYS A 184 0.65 0.23 -21.75
C LYS A 184 -0.67 0.68 -22.39
N GLN A 185 -1.44 1.56 -21.75
CA GLN A 185 -2.69 2.06 -22.30
C GLN A 185 -2.43 3.17 -23.33
N PRO A 186 -3.25 3.27 -24.39
CA PRO A 186 -3.13 4.33 -25.39
C PRO A 186 -3.35 5.74 -24.80
N LYS A 187 -4.20 5.86 -23.80
CA LYS A 187 -4.45 7.08 -23.02
C LYS A 187 -4.42 6.71 -21.54
N PRO A 188 -3.24 6.72 -20.90
CA PRO A 188 -3.11 6.33 -19.52
C PRO A 188 -3.65 7.44 -18.61
N ILE A 189 -4.70 7.12 -17.83
CA ILE A 189 -5.37 8.06 -16.93
C ILE A 189 -5.39 7.45 -15.52
N VAL A 190 -5.03 8.28 -14.55
CA VAL A 190 -5.16 7.99 -13.11
C VAL A 190 -5.87 9.17 -12.44
N ASP A 191 -6.84 8.86 -11.60
CA ASP A 191 -7.67 9.85 -10.93
C ASP A 191 -7.57 9.68 -9.40
N LEU A 192 -7.17 10.74 -8.68
CA LEU A 192 -7.08 10.78 -7.23
C LEU A 192 -8.21 11.64 -6.68
N LYS A 193 -9.06 11.07 -5.82
CA LYS A 193 -10.16 11.80 -5.20
C LYS A 193 -10.16 11.67 -3.70
N ILE A 194 -10.51 12.76 -3.02
CA ILE A 194 -10.89 12.76 -1.61
C ILE A 194 -12.29 13.38 -1.54
N GLY A 195 -13.22 12.65 -0.96
CA GLY A 195 -14.59 13.12 -0.82
C GLY A 195 -15.22 12.67 0.50
N ASN A 196 -16.32 13.31 0.85
CA ASN A 196 -17.15 12.85 1.96
C ASN A 196 -17.80 11.53 1.59
N LEU A 197 -17.61 10.50 2.43
CA LEU A 197 -18.37 9.26 2.34
C LEU A 197 -19.68 9.40 3.12
N ASP A 198 -19.56 9.87 4.36
CA ASP A 198 -20.66 10.18 5.28
C ASP A 198 -20.20 11.23 6.31
N ASP A 199 -20.99 11.44 7.37
CA ASP A 199 -20.69 12.45 8.41
C ASP A 199 -19.42 12.14 9.20
N SER A 200 -19.02 10.87 9.28
CA SER A 200 -17.91 10.39 10.10
C SER A 200 -16.66 9.98 9.32
N HIS A 201 -16.76 9.82 7.99
CA HIS A 201 -15.67 9.25 7.20
C HIS A 201 -15.30 10.08 5.97
N TRP A 202 -14.00 10.15 5.70
CA TRP A 202 -13.46 10.54 4.41
C TRP A 202 -13.23 9.30 3.53
N CYS A 203 -13.42 9.46 2.24
CA CYS A 203 -13.10 8.46 1.22
C CYS A 203 -11.98 8.99 0.33
N LEU A 204 -10.79 8.42 0.46
CA LEU A 204 -9.71 8.62 -0.50
C LEU A 204 -9.77 7.50 -1.53
N SER A 205 -9.76 7.84 -2.82
CA SER A 205 -9.78 6.86 -3.91
C SER A 205 -8.75 7.17 -4.98
N VAL A 206 -8.07 6.13 -5.46
CA VAL A 206 -7.18 6.17 -6.62
C VAL A 206 -7.75 5.22 -7.65
N SER A 207 -8.16 5.76 -8.79
CA SER A 207 -8.74 5.00 -9.89
C SER A 207 -7.82 5.04 -11.10
N ASP A 208 -7.75 3.94 -11.83
CA ASP A 208 -6.99 3.82 -13.07
C ASP A 208 -7.87 3.29 -14.22
N ASN A 209 -7.48 3.56 -15.44
CA ASN A 209 -8.12 3.00 -16.65
C ASN A 209 -7.33 1.82 -17.22
N GLY A 210 -6.65 1.07 -16.36
CA GLY A 210 -5.86 -0.11 -16.75
C GLY A 210 -6.70 -1.27 -17.29
N PRO A 211 -6.07 -2.40 -17.59
CA PRO A 211 -6.77 -3.58 -18.09
C PRO A 211 -7.68 -4.18 -17.01
N THR A 212 -8.76 -4.80 -17.46
CA THR A 212 -9.62 -5.57 -16.55
C THR A 212 -8.86 -6.79 -16.01
N LEU A 213 -8.79 -6.91 -14.70
CA LEU A 213 -8.19 -8.09 -14.06
C LEU A 213 -9.15 -9.29 -14.12
N ASP A 214 -8.60 -10.49 -14.36
CA ASP A 214 -9.35 -11.72 -14.21
C ASP A 214 -9.75 -12.00 -12.75
N ASP A 215 -10.66 -12.95 -12.52
CA ASP A 215 -11.16 -13.25 -11.18
C ASP A 215 -10.08 -13.74 -10.23
N LYS A 216 -9.11 -14.49 -10.71
CA LYS A 216 -7.99 -14.98 -9.90
C LYS A 216 -7.07 -13.85 -9.47
N SER A 217 -6.70 -12.97 -10.41
CA SER A 217 -5.84 -11.82 -10.15
C SER A 217 -6.52 -10.81 -9.23
N PHE A 218 -7.82 -10.57 -9.41
CA PHE A 218 -8.58 -9.69 -8.54
C PHE A 218 -8.77 -10.28 -7.13
N ALA A 219 -9.01 -11.59 -7.01
CA ALA A 219 -9.07 -12.26 -5.70
C ALA A 219 -7.73 -12.19 -4.97
N ARG A 220 -6.61 -12.34 -5.68
CA ARG A 220 -5.25 -12.15 -5.12
C ARG A 220 -5.03 -10.73 -4.62
N LEU A 221 -5.44 -9.73 -5.38
CA LEU A 221 -5.39 -8.33 -4.96
C LEU A 221 -6.10 -8.12 -3.61
N LYS A 222 -7.28 -8.76 -3.43
CA LYS A 222 -8.06 -8.68 -2.19
C LYS A 222 -7.46 -9.43 -1.02
N THR A 223 -6.83 -10.59 -1.24
CA THR A 223 -6.46 -11.52 -0.16
C THR A 223 -5.00 -11.43 0.27
N LEU A 224 -4.06 -11.29 -0.66
CA LEU A 224 -2.63 -11.51 -0.38
C LEU A 224 -1.79 -10.24 -0.45
N GLY A 225 -2.29 -9.16 -1.06
CA GLY A 225 -1.45 -7.97 -1.32
C GLY A 225 -0.24 -8.26 -2.22
N ASP A 226 -0.18 -9.47 -2.79
CA ASP A 226 0.91 -9.87 -3.67
C ASP A 226 0.78 -9.17 -5.02
N SER A 227 1.91 -8.74 -5.58
CA SER A 227 1.96 -8.18 -6.92
C SER A 227 1.46 -9.20 -7.93
N VAL A 228 0.50 -8.80 -8.75
CA VAL A 228 0.02 -9.60 -9.88
C VAL A 228 1.06 -9.63 -11.02
N LYS A 229 2.05 -8.72 -10.96
CA LYS A 229 3.13 -8.63 -11.96
C LYS A 229 4.33 -9.47 -11.55
N PRO A 230 4.95 -10.27 -12.47
CA PRO A 230 6.15 -11.07 -12.21
C PRO A 230 7.36 -10.23 -11.76
N GLU A 231 7.41 -8.96 -12.13
CA GLU A 231 8.52 -8.04 -11.85
C GLU A 231 8.26 -7.13 -10.62
N GLY A 232 7.05 -7.17 -10.05
CA GLY A 232 6.71 -6.37 -8.86
C GLY A 232 7.02 -7.15 -7.59
N MET A 233 7.82 -6.59 -6.67
CA MET A 233 8.17 -7.19 -5.38
C MET A 233 6.95 -7.40 -4.43
N GLY A 234 5.71 -7.11 -4.84
CA GLY A 234 4.50 -7.28 -4.01
C GLY A 234 4.44 -6.41 -2.74
N ILE A 235 5.48 -5.64 -2.47
CA ILE A 235 5.69 -4.92 -1.21
C ILE A 235 4.74 -3.71 -1.10
N GLY A 236 4.39 -3.06 -2.23
CA GLY A 236 3.60 -1.83 -2.22
C GLY A 236 2.21 -1.97 -1.58
N LEU A 237 1.48 -3.02 -1.91
CA LEU A 237 0.14 -3.26 -1.35
C LEU A 237 0.17 -3.74 0.10
N SER A 238 1.18 -4.49 0.49
CA SER A 238 1.36 -4.87 1.90
C SER A 238 1.67 -3.64 2.77
N ILE A 239 2.42 -2.66 2.25
CA ILE A 239 2.62 -1.36 2.89
C ILE A 239 1.29 -0.63 3.05
N VAL A 240 0.52 -0.50 1.96
CA VAL A 240 -0.80 0.17 1.99
C VAL A 240 -1.72 -0.46 3.04
N ARG A 241 -1.81 -1.79 3.09
CA ARG A 241 -2.63 -2.50 4.10
C ARG A 241 -2.15 -2.25 5.51
N GLY A 242 -0.83 -2.39 5.76
CA GLY A 242 -0.27 -2.17 7.09
C GLY A 242 -0.50 -0.76 7.61
N ILE A 243 -0.42 0.25 6.72
CA ILE A 243 -0.73 1.64 7.07
C ILE A 243 -2.23 1.81 7.32
N ALA A 244 -3.10 1.29 6.43
CA ALA A 244 -4.54 1.35 6.60
C ALA A 244 -4.98 0.69 7.93
N ASP A 245 -4.52 -0.53 8.20
CA ASP A 245 -4.81 -1.25 9.46
C ASP A 245 -4.37 -0.45 10.71
N LYS A 246 -3.19 0.20 10.66
CA LYS A 246 -2.67 1.03 11.76
C LYS A 246 -3.53 2.26 12.01
N HIS A 247 -4.12 2.83 10.96
CA HIS A 247 -4.97 4.02 11.02
C HIS A 247 -6.45 3.69 11.22
N GLY A 248 -6.80 2.41 11.42
CA GLY A 248 -8.20 1.97 11.49
C GLY A 248 -8.98 2.16 10.19
N ALA A 249 -8.28 2.42 9.10
CA ALA A 249 -8.88 2.69 7.79
C ALA A 249 -9.22 1.39 7.06
N GLU A 250 -10.33 1.40 6.33
CA GLU A 250 -10.77 0.27 5.50
C GLU A 250 -10.23 0.43 4.08
N LEU A 251 -9.53 -0.60 3.57
CA LEU A 251 -9.01 -0.65 2.20
C LEU A 251 -9.84 -1.58 1.34
N GLU A 252 -10.43 -1.04 0.29
CA GLU A 252 -11.22 -1.77 -0.69
C GLU A 252 -10.64 -1.65 -2.10
N PHE A 253 -10.86 -2.70 -2.91
CA PHE A 253 -10.57 -2.68 -4.35
C PHE A 253 -11.84 -2.97 -5.12
N ILE A 254 -12.14 -2.12 -6.10
CA ILE A 254 -13.38 -2.15 -6.89
C ILE A 254 -12.99 -2.21 -8.37
N ARG A 255 -13.55 -3.15 -9.12
CA ARG A 255 -13.44 -3.18 -10.58
C ARG A 255 -14.28 -2.07 -11.19
N LEU A 256 -13.69 -1.35 -12.13
CA LEU A 256 -14.44 -0.34 -12.88
C LEU A 256 -15.10 -0.95 -14.12
N PRO A 257 -16.33 -0.53 -14.48
CA PRO A 257 -17.09 -1.13 -15.60
C PRO A 257 -16.39 -1.03 -16.96
N LYS A 258 -15.56 0.00 -17.15
CA LYS A 258 -14.81 0.26 -18.38
C LYS A 258 -13.38 -0.30 -18.37
N GLY A 259 -13.04 -1.12 -17.40
CA GLY A 259 -11.68 -1.58 -17.12
C GLY A 259 -11.00 -0.72 -16.07
N GLY A 260 -9.90 -1.25 -15.48
CA GLY A 260 -9.16 -0.61 -14.40
C GLY A 260 -9.69 -0.95 -13.01
N ILE A 261 -9.01 -0.42 -12.01
CA ILE A 261 -9.27 -0.65 -10.59
C ILE A 261 -9.43 0.70 -9.88
N CYS A 262 -10.39 0.77 -8.98
CA CYS A 262 -10.47 1.81 -7.98
C CYS A 262 -10.00 1.23 -6.64
N SER A 263 -8.91 1.78 -6.11
CA SER A 263 -8.43 1.52 -4.74
C SER A 263 -9.02 2.58 -3.82
N ARG A 264 -9.83 2.17 -2.86
CA ARG A 264 -10.55 3.05 -1.94
C ARG A 264 -10.04 2.85 -0.53
N VAL A 265 -9.78 3.94 0.17
CA VAL A 265 -9.42 3.98 1.59
C VAL A 265 -10.46 4.82 2.32
N VAL A 266 -11.16 4.21 3.25
CA VAL A 266 -12.14 4.87 4.12
C VAL A 266 -11.45 5.13 5.45
N ILE A 267 -11.38 6.39 5.88
CA ILE A 267 -10.69 6.83 7.09
C ILE A 267 -11.59 7.74 7.91
N ASP A 268 -11.52 7.59 9.23
CA ASP A 268 -12.29 8.40 10.17
C ASP A 268 -11.91 9.87 10.06
N LYS A 269 -12.91 10.75 10.06
CA LYS A 269 -12.73 12.18 10.23
C LYS A 269 -12.22 12.48 11.64
N GLU A 270 -11.46 13.53 11.75
CA GLU A 270 -11.17 14.10 13.07
C GLU A 270 -12.48 14.59 13.71
N GLU A 271 -12.81 14.08 14.91
CA GLU A 271 -13.95 14.58 15.65
C GLU A 271 -13.72 16.06 16.03
N CYS A 272 -14.62 16.95 15.61
CA CYS A 272 -14.66 18.32 16.11
C CYS A 272 -15.01 18.27 17.61
N LYS A 273 -14.01 18.50 18.46
CA LYS A 273 -14.21 18.72 19.90
C LYS A 273 -14.69 20.12 20.18
#